data_4a6899342da3e4d360ae54e63d8403a7
#
_entry.id   4a6899342da3e4d360ae54e63d8403a7
#
_cell.length_a   1.000
_cell.length_b   1.000
_cell.length_c   1.000
_cell.angle_alpha   90.00
_cell.angle_beta   90.00
_cell.angle_gamma   90.00
#
_symmetry.space_group_name_H-M   'P 1'
#
loop_
_entity.id
_entity.type
_entity.pdbx_description
1 polymer ?
#
loop_
_entity_poly.entity_id
_entity_poly.type
_entity_poly.pdbx_seq_one_letter_code
_entity_poly.pdbx_strand_id
1 'polypeptide(L)'
;SALASMAKTTALDFAEFNIRCNAVCPGTIATPLYHNAIDQYCQRTGADKQAIHQEEEKLQPLARLGQPEEVAELVLFLASDKAKFITGSLQVIDGGYTAQ
;
A
#
# COMPACT_ATOMS: atom_id res chain seq x y z
N SER A 1 -1.13 -11.87 7.83
CA SER A 1 -2.18 -10.92 8.16
C SER A 1 -3.55 -11.44 7.73
N ALA A 2 -4.61 -10.85 8.30
CA ALA A 2 -5.98 -11.23 7.94
C ALA A 2 -6.25 -10.98 6.44
N LEU A 3 -5.76 -9.87 5.89
CA LEU A 3 -5.94 -9.55 4.48
C LEU A 3 -5.26 -10.58 3.58
N ALA A 4 -4.03 -10.99 3.93
CA ALA A 4 -3.31 -12.02 3.17
C ALA A 4 -4.06 -13.34 3.20
N SER A 5 -4.60 -13.73 4.36
CA SER A 5 -5.38 -14.96 4.50
C SER A 5 -6.67 -14.91 3.68
N MET A 6 -7.38 -13.77 3.67
CA MET A 6 -8.57 -13.59 2.86
C MET A 6 -8.27 -13.71 1.36
N ALA A 7 -7.17 -13.09 0.91
CA ALA A 7 -6.77 -13.18 -0.49
C ALA A 7 -6.48 -14.63 -0.90
N LYS A 8 -5.77 -15.38 -0.05
CA LYS A 8 -5.45 -16.78 -0.32
C LYS A 8 -6.69 -17.64 -0.36
N THR A 9 -7.57 -17.52 0.61
CA THR A 9 -8.81 -18.30 0.67
C THR A 9 -9.69 -18.00 -0.55
N THR A 10 -9.88 -16.74 -0.87
CA THR A 10 -10.68 -16.33 -2.02
C THR A 10 -10.06 -16.84 -3.33
N ALA A 11 -8.75 -16.74 -3.46
CA ALA A 11 -8.05 -17.22 -4.63
C ALA A 11 -8.26 -18.72 -4.84
N LEU A 12 -8.17 -19.50 -3.77
CA LEU A 12 -8.36 -20.96 -3.84
C LEU A 12 -9.80 -21.32 -4.17
N ASP A 13 -10.77 -20.62 -3.57
CA ASP A 13 -12.19 -20.91 -3.78
C ASP A 13 -12.62 -20.62 -5.22
N PHE A 14 -12.03 -19.63 -5.88
CA PHE A 14 -12.45 -19.19 -7.21
C PHE A 14 -11.49 -19.58 -8.33
N ALA A 15 -10.41 -20.32 -8.01
CA ALA A 15 -9.42 -20.72 -9.01
C ALA A 15 -10.05 -21.56 -10.14
N GLU A 16 -11.00 -22.44 -9.81
CA GLU A 16 -11.67 -23.28 -10.80
C GLU A 16 -12.47 -22.45 -11.82
N PHE A 17 -12.85 -21.24 -11.48
CA PHE A 17 -13.56 -20.33 -12.37
C PHE A 17 -12.62 -19.36 -13.09
N ASN A 18 -11.30 -19.57 -12.95
CA ASN A 18 -10.29 -18.70 -13.54
C ASN A 18 -10.40 -17.25 -13.04
N ILE A 19 -10.82 -17.08 -11.79
CA ILE A 19 -10.87 -15.78 -11.11
C ILE A 19 -9.69 -15.68 -10.18
N ARG A 20 -8.93 -14.59 -10.32
CA ARG A 20 -7.75 -14.33 -9.49
C ARG A 20 -8.09 -13.36 -8.38
N CYS A 21 -7.44 -13.52 -7.24
CA CYS A 21 -7.60 -12.61 -6.10
C CYS A 21 -6.23 -12.37 -5.48
N ASN A 22 -5.85 -11.11 -5.42
CA ASN A 22 -4.60 -10.66 -4.81
C ASN A 22 -4.87 -9.48 -3.90
N ALA A 23 -4.02 -9.29 -2.91
CA ALA A 23 -4.09 -8.15 -2.00
C ALA A 23 -2.94 -7.19 -2.26
N VAL A 24 -3.22 -5.90 -2.14
CA VAL A 24 -2.20 -4.84 -2.22
C VAL A 24 -2.07 -4.20 -0.85
N CYS A 25 -0.85 -4.10 -0.36
CA CYS A 25 -0.56 -3.55 0.95
C CYS A 25 0.39 -2.36 0.80
N PRO A 26 -0.15 -1.14 0.69
CA PRO A 26 0.69 0.05 0.55
C PRO A 26 1.28 0.48 1.89
N GLY A 27 2.43 1.16 1.83
CA GLY A 27 2.97 1.91 2.94
C GLY A 27 2.30 3.29 3.03
N THR A 28 3.08 4.28 3.45
CA THR A 28 2.57 5.65 3.56
C THR A 28 2.51 6.30 2.18
N ILE A 29 1.32 6.68 1.77
CA ILE A 29 1.04 7.24 0.45
C ILE A 29 0.61 8.69 0.60
N ALA A 30 1.13 9.57 -0.26
CA ALA A 30 0.85 11.01 -0.25
C ALA A 30 -0.56 11.26 -0.79
N THR A 31 -1.55 11.13 0.08
CA THR A 31 -2.98 11.29 -0.23
C THR A 31 -3.57 12.45 0.56
N PRO A 32 -4.75 12.96 0.18
CA PRO A 32 -5.46 13.94 1.01
C PRO A 32 -5.70 13.43 2.44
N LEU A 33 -5.99 12.14 2.61
CA LEU A 33 -6.15 11.54 3.94
C LEU A 33 -4.88 11.71 4.77
N TYR A 34 -3.72 11.42 4.19
CA TYR A 34 -2.44 11.59 4.86
C TYR A 34 -2.20 13.05 5.25
N HIS A 35 -2.36 13.96 4.30
CA HIS A 35 -2.11 15.39 4.56
C HIS A 35 -3.06 15.94 5.61
N ASN A 36 -4.33 15.56 5.58
CA ASN A 36 -5.31 15.97 6.58
C ASN A 36 -4.96 15.44 7.97
N ALA A 37 -4.49 14.20 8.06
CA ALA A 37 -4.08 13.60 9.33
C ALA A 37 -2.89 14.35 9.93
N ILE A 38 -1.91 14.71 9.12
CA ILE A 38 -0.75 15.49 9.56
C ILE A 38 -1.18 16.88 10.03
N ASP A 39 -2.07 17.53 9.27
CA ASP A 39 -2.58 18.86 9.64
C ASP A 39 -3.30 18.83 10.99
N GLN A 40 -4.17 17.85 11.21
CA GLN A 40 -4.89 17.69 12.47
C GLN A 40 -3.95 17.42 13.64
N TYR A 41 -2.96 16.57 13.43
CA TYR A 41 -1.96 16.28 14.45
C TYR A 41 -1.18 17.53 14.85
N CYS A 42 -0.74 18.33 13.87
CA CYS A 42 0.02 19.55 14.12
C CYS A 42 -0.84 20.62 14.81
N GLN A 43 -2.12 20.74 14.44
CA GLN A 43 -3.04 21.66 15.11
C GLN A 43 -3.24 21.28 16.58
N ARG A 44 -3.35 19.99 16.86
CA ARG A 44 -3.59 19.50 18.22
C ARG A 44 -2.35 19.62 19.12
N THR A 45 -1.17 19.36 18.58
CA THR A 45 0.06 19.23 19.37
C THR A 45 1.01 20.42 19.29
N GLY A 46 0.80 21.30 18.30
CA GLY A 46 1.72 22.39 18.02
C GLY A 46 3.00 21.94 17.30
N ALA A 47 3.08 20.69 16.85
CA ALA A 47 4.24 20.20 16.13
C ALA A 47 4.41 20.88 14.79
N ASP A 48 5.67 20.97 14.31
CA ASP A 48 5.98 21.53 13.00
C ASP A 48 5.65 20.52 11.90
N LYS A 49 4.79 20.93 10.97
CA LYS A 49 4.31 20.06 9.89
C LYS A 49 5.46 19.50 9.05
N GLN A 50 6.43 20.35 8.69
CA GLN A 50 7.55 19.94 7.85
C GLN A 50 8.42 18.89 8.54
N ALA A 51 8.66 19.06 9.84
CA ALA A 51 9.44 18.11 10.62
C ALA A 51 8.75 16.75 10.69
N ILE A 52 7.44 16.74 10.94
CA ILE A 52 6.65 15.50 10.99
C ILE A 52 6.68 14.81 9.62
N HIS A 53 6.49 15.57 8.54
CA HIS A 53 6.53 15.01 7.18
C HIS A 53 7.88 14.37 6.88
N GLN A 54 8.98 15.03 7.25
CA GLN A 54 10.31 14.47 7.04
C GLN A 54 10.55 13.19 7.84
N GLU A 55 10.01 13.10 9.06
CA GLU A 55 10.08 11.86 9.85
C GLU A 55 9.34 10.73 9.15
N GLU A 56 8.16 10.99 8.60
CA GLU A 56 7.40 9.99 7.86
C GLU A 56 8.16 9.50 6.62
N GLU A 57 8.79 10.42 5.88
CA GLU A 57 9.59 10.05 4.72
C GLU A 57 10.74 9.10 5.08
N LYS A 58 11.37 9.34 6.24
CA LYS A 58 12.54 8.56 6.68
C LYS A 58 12.19 7.16 7.18
N LEU A 59 10.92 6.89 7.46
CA LEU A 59 10.51 5.56 7.91
C LEU A 59 10.68 4.52 6.81
N GLN A 60 10.59 4.91 5.54
CA GLN A 60 10.82 4.02 4.43
C GLN A 60 12.28 4.08 3.98
N PRO A 61 12.94 2.94 3.71
CA PRO A 61 14.30 2.95 3.16
C PRO A 61 14.48 3.78 1.91
N LEU A 62 13.44 3.89 1.03
CA LEU A 62 13.51 4.76 -0.14
C LEU A 62 13.41 6.24 0.22
N ALA A 63 13.16 6.58 1.50
CA ALA A 63 13.21 7.94 2.05
C ALA A 63 12.24 8.91 1.40
N ARG A 64 11.09 8.43 0.98
CA ARG A 64 10.00 9.24 0.44
C ARG A 64 8.67 8.52 0.64
N LEU A 65 7.58 9.26 0.55
CA LEU A 65 6.24 8.66 0.49
C LEU A 65 6.00 8.08 -0.90
N GLY A 66 5.12 7.10 -0.97
CA GLY A 66 4.63 6.63 -2.25
C GLY A 66 3.61 7.61 -2.82
N GLN A 67 3.41 7.55 -4.14
CA GLN A 67 2.39 8.35 -4.81
C GLN A 67 1.18 7.47 -5.12
N PRO A 68 -0.05 8.04 -5.11
CA PRO A 68 -1.24 7.26 -5.46
C PRO A 68 -1.12 6.57 -6.81
N GLU A 69 -0.48 7.21 -7.79
CA GLU A 69 -0.26 6.66 -9.12
C GLU A 69 0.55 5.38 -9.10
N GLU A 70 1.52 5.28 -8.17
CA GLU A 70 2.35 4.08 -8.05
C GLU A 70 1.52 2.89 -7.59
N VAL A 71 0.59 3.11 -6.66
CA VAL A 71 -0.34 2.06 -6.22
C VAL A 71 -1.30 1.70 -7.35
N ALA A 72 -1.82 2.70 -8.05
CA ALA A 72 -2.75 2.48 -9.17
C ALA A 72 -2.11 1.65 -10.27
N GLU A 73 -0.84 1.89 -10.60
CA GLU A 73 -0.12 1.11 -11.60
C GLU A 73 0.03 -0.35 -11.21
N LEU A 74 0.31 -0.63 -9.93
CA LEU A 74 0.38 -2.00 -9.45
C LEU A 74 -0.98 -2.70 -9.56
N VAL A 75 -2.05 -2.03 -9.14
CA VAL A 75 -3.41 -2.58 -9.24
C VAL A 75 -3.77 -2.87 -10.70
N LEU A 76 -3.45 -1.95 -11.60
CA LEU A 76 -3.72 -2.14 -13.03
C LEU A 76 -2.96 -3.35 -13.57
N PHE A 77 -1.68 -3.51 -13.21
CA PHE A 77 -0.90 -4.67 -13.62
C PHE A 77 -1.53 -5.97 -13.12
N LEU A 78 -1.89 -6.03 -11.84
CA LEU A 78 -2.48 -7.23 -11.25
C LEU A 78 -3.83 -7.59 -11.88
N ALA A 79 -4.60 -6.59 -12.29
CA ALA A 79 -5.91 -6.80 -12.92
C ALA A 79 -5.79 -7.14 -14.42
N SER A 80 -4.61 -6.99 -15.00
CA SER A 80 -4.41 -7.16 -16.43
C SER A 80 -4.07 -8.60 -16.81
N ASP A 81 -4.08 -8.87 -18.12
CA ASP A 81 -3.64 -10.15 -18.67
C ASP A 81 -2.15 -10.41 -18.49
N LYS A 82 -1.39 -9.40 -18.11
CA LYS A 82 0.05 -9.55 -17.82
C LYS A 82 0.30 -10.28 -16.52
N ALA A 83 -0.70 -10.38 -15.66
CA ALA A 83 -0.60 -11.02 -14.35
C ALA A 83 -1.44 -12.30 -14.25
N LYS A 84 -1.64 -13.01 -15.37
CA LYS A 84 -2.54 -14.17 -15.43
C LYS A 84 -2.18 -15.29 -14.48
N PHE A 85 -0.91 -15.43 -14.11
CA PHE A 85 -0.44 -16.51 -13.26
C PHE A 85 -0.25 -16.08 -11.81
N ILE A 86 -0.72 -14.87 -11.46
CA ILE A 86 -0.59 -14.32 -10.10
C ILE A 86 -1.95 -14.37 -9.42
N THR A 87 -2.07 -15.19 -8.38
CA THR A 87 -3.26 -15.26 -7.54
C THR A 87 -2.88 -15.66 -6.12
N GLY A 88 -3.65 -15.24 -5.14
CA GLY A 88 -3.41 -15.55 -3.74
C GLY A 88 -2.20 -14.84 -3.15
N SER A 89 -1.69 -13.81 -3.78
CA SER A 89 -0.49 -13.12 -3.34
C SER A 89 -0.81 -11.85 -2.53
N LEU A 90 0.14 -11.48 -1.67
CA LEU A 90 0.15 -10.19 -1.01
C LEU A 90 1.27 -9.36 -1.63
N GLN A 91 0.90 -8.27 -2.31
CA GLN A 91 1.85 -7.38 -2.97
C GLN A 91 2.10 -6.18 -2.07
N VAL A 92 3.31 -6.11 -1.51
CA VAL A 92 3.71 -5.00 -0.65
C VAL A 92 4.31 -3.90 -1.50
N ILE A 93 3.84 -2.67 -1.29
CA ILE A 93 4.34 -1.49 -1.99
C ILE A 93 4.52 -0.37 -0.94
N ASP A 94 5.66 -0.39 -0.24
CA ASP A 94 5.88 0.41 0.97
C ASP A 94 7.27 1.04 1.06
N GLY A 95 7.97 1.15 -0.06
CA GLY A 95 9.31 1.75 -0.07
C GLY A 95 10.34 1.00 0.77
N GLY A 96 10.09 -0.25 1.08
CA GLY A 96 10.99 -1.09 1.85
C GLY A 96 10.71 -1.13 3.35
N TYR A 97 9.63 -0.47 3.81
CA TYR A 97 9.34 -0.37 5.25
C TYR A 97 9.31 -1.74 5.93
N THR A 98 8.60 -2.70 5.38
CA THR A 98 8.47 -4.04 6.00
C THR A 98 9.66 -4.95 5.74
N ALA A 99 10.61 -4.55 4.91
CA ALA A 99 11.81 -5.33 4.60
C ALA A 99 12.93 -5.15 5.63
N GLN A 100 12.79 -4.16 6.50
CA GLN A 100 13.82 -3.84 7.50
C GLN A 100 13.56 -4.54 8.84
#